data_6910375c012e35f856d4ad95e8fa62cc
#
_entry.id   6910375c012e35f856d4ad95e8fa62cc
#
_cell.length_a   1.000
_cell.length_b   1.000
_cell.length_c   1.000
_cell.angle_alpha   90.00
_cell.angle_beta   90.00
_cell.angle_gamma   90.00
#
_symmetry.space_group_name_H-M   'P 1'
#
loop_
_entity.id
_entity.type
_entity.pdbx_description
1 polymer ?
#
loop_
_entity_poly.entity_id
_entity_poly.type
_entity_poly.pdbx_seq_one_letter_code
_entity_poly.pdbx_strand_id
1 'polypeptide(L)'
;MNLALSLAISPYDHARGLRPAGIDLNVHELAIEEMFFRFTRFREWDASEMSFGKTVSLMSQPSPDIVPIPVFPSRVFRHSAVYVARNSGIRTPKDLEGRKVGIPEWAQTAGIYARGLLQHEYGVELARIQWHQAGVHQPGRIEKVELTLPQGVSIKAMPQRSLAEMLAKGDLDAVISARDPGGTRLFEDYVPVELEYFKKTRIYPIMHVIVLRRPVYERDRWIAMNLLKGFEEAKRHSMQRLVEIGLSHIPMPWLAEHARRWREVAGEDFWPYGIEPNRPTLEAFVQYAHEQGVTPRRLKVEDLFAPETRERFKI
;
A
#
# COMPACT_ATOMS: atom_id res chain seq x y z
N MET A 1 -7.96 -34.71 -5.72
CA MET A 1 -7.30 -34.22 -4.50
C MET A 1 -7.08 -32.73 -4.68
N ASN A 2 -7.37 -31.93 -3.64
CA ASN A 2 -7.01 -30.52 -3.64
C ASN A 2 -5.51 -30.35 -3.38
N LEU A 3 -4.91 -29.29 -3.93
CA LEU A 3 -3.54 -28.91 -3.66
C LEU A 3 -3.47 -28.20 -2.31
N ALA A 4 -2.66 -28.71 -1.38
CA ALA A 4 -2.39 -28.01 -0.13
C ALA A 4 -1.51 -26.77 -0.39
N LEU A 5 -1.89 -25.61 0.18
CA LEU A 5 -1.20 -24.35 0.01
C LEU A 5 -1.30 -23.50 1.28
N SER A 6 -0.19 -22.91 1.71
CA SER A 6 -0.15 -22.00 2.85
C SER A 6 -0.20 -20.54 2.40
N LEU A 7 -1.02 -19.73 3.10
CA LEU A 7 -1.16 -18.29 2.87
C LEU A 7 -1.02 -17.51 4.17
N ALA A 8 -0.10 -16.56 4.23
CA ALA A 8 -0.06 -15.56 5.29
C ALA A 8 -0.77 -14.28 4.86
N ILE A 9 -1.68 -13.76 5.69
CA ILE A 9 -2.48 -12.58 5.44
C ILE A 9 -2.91 -11.93 6.75
N SER A 10 -3.18 -10.63 6.76
CA SER A 10 -3.84 -9.97 7.90
C SER A 10 -5.35 -10.31 7.95
N PRO A 11 -5.99 -10.21 9.11
CA PRO A 11 -7.40 -10.62 9.30
C PRO A 11 -8.38 -9.60 8.68
N TYR A 12 -8.46 -9.58 7.35
CA TYR A 12 -9.41 -8.74 6.62
C TYR A 12 -10.80 -9.38 6.51
N ASP A 13 -11.87 -8.61 6.72
CA ASP A 13 -13.24 -9.10 6.53
C ASP A 13 -13.48 -9.58 5.08
N HIS A 14 -12.90 -8.89 4.09
CA HIS A 14 -13.03 -9.23 2.67
C HIS A 14 -12.10 -10.39 2.21
N ALA A 15 -11.34 -10.99 3.12
CA ALA A 15 -10.66 -12.26 2.90
C ALA A 15 -11.24 -13.39 3.77
N ARG A 16 -12.24 -13.08 4.57
CA ARG A 16 -12.86 -14.05 5.48
C ARG A 16 -13.59 -15.14 4.72
N GLY A 17 -13.32 -16.40 5.06
CA GLY A 17 -13.93 -17.54 4.40
C GLY A 17 -13.39 -17.81 2.99
N LEU A 18 -12.17 -17.37 2.71
CA LEU A 18 -11.48 -17.63 1.44
C LEU A 18 -11.37 -19.12 1.15
N ARG A 19 -11.94 -19.56 0.01
CA ARG A 19 -11.99 -20.96 -0.42
C ARG A 19 -11.75 -21.07 -1.93
N PRO A 20 -10.51 -20.98 -2.41
CA PRO A 20 -10.22 -21.10 -3.82
C PRO A 20 -10.45 -22.53 -4.31
N ALA A 21 -11.06 -22.68 -5.48
CA ALA A 21 -11.38 -24.01 -6.05
C ALA A 21 -10.11 -24.84 -6.29
N GLY A 22 -10.13 -26.10 -5.91
CA GLY A 22 -9.01 -27.04 -6.07
C GLY A 22 -7.84 -26.84 -5.13
N ILE A 23 -7.95 -25.91 -4.16
CA ILE A 23 -6.90 -25.60 -3.18
C ILE A 23 -7.43 -25.88 -1.77
N ASP A 24 -6.66 -26.63 -1.00
CA ASP A 24 -6.82 -26.75 0.45
C ASP A 24 -5.91 -25.73 1.11
N LEU A 25 -6.51 -24.59 1.49
CA LEU A 25 -5.79 -23.41 1.89
C LEU A 25 -5.61 -23.35 3.41
N ASN A 26 -4.36 -23.42 3.89
CA ASN A 26 -4.01 -23.17 5.27
C ASN A 26 -3.69 -21.68 5.45
N VAL A 27 -4.59 -20.92 6.09
CA VAL A 27 -4.47 -19.48 6.29
C VAL A 27 -3.82 -19.17 7.63
N HIS A 28 -2.75 -18.38 7.60
CA HIS A 28 -2.04 -17.86 8.76
C HIS A 28 -2.35 -16.36 8.92
N GLU A 29 -3.18 -16.01 9.89
CA GLU A 29 -3.48 -14.62 10.21
C GLU A 29 -2.40 -14.04 11.13
N LEU A 30 -1.68 -13.03 10.67
CA LEU A 30 -0.52 -12.45 11.35
C LEU A 30 -0.54 -10.92 11.32
N ALA A 31 0.18 -10.32 12.27
CA ALA A 31 0.49 -8.89 12.23
C ALA A 31 1.35 -8.56 10.99
N ILE A 32 1.04 -7.44 10.33
CA ILE A 32 1.65 -7.03 9.06
C ILE A 32 3.18 -7.03 9.11
N GLU A 33 3.78 -6.46 10.16
CA GLU A 33 5.25 -6.32 10.24
C GLU A 33 5.95 -7.67 10.42
N GLU A 34 5.36 -8.56 11.22
CA GLU A 34 5.87 -9.92 11.41
C GLU A 34 5.79 -10.71 10.10
N MET A 35 4.62 -10.72 9.48
CA MET A 35 4.38 -11.40 8.20
C MET A 35 5.35 -10.91 7.12
N PHE A 36 5.48 -9.60 6.94
CA PHE A 36 6.38 -9.03 5.92
C PHE A 36 7.84 -9.38 6.20
N PHE A 37 8.28 -9.36 7.47
CA PHE A 37 9.63 -9.74 7.83
C PHE A 37 9.89 -11.21 7.50
N ARG A 38 9.03 -12.10 7.98
CA ARG A 38 9.18 -13.56 7.82
C ARG A 38 9.12 -13.98 6.35
N PHE A 39 8.15 -13.46 5.61
CA PHE A 39 8.06 -13.77 4.19
C PHE A 39 9.22 -13.18 3.38
N THR A 40 9.61 -11.93 3.63
CA THR A 40 10.74 -11.32 2.91
C THR A 40 12.05 -12.03 3.17
N ARG A 41 12.29 -12.47 4.43
CA ARG A 41 13.56 -13.08 4.84
C ARG A 41 13.64 -14.57 4.55
N PHE A 42 12.55 -15.29 4.77
CA PHE A 42 12.54 -16.75 4.81
C PHE A 42 11.66 -17.41 3.78
N ARG A 43 10.80 -16.66 3.07
CA ARG A 43 9.79 -17.21 2.13
C ARG A 43 8.96 -18.34 2.77
N GLU A 44 8.54 -18.13 4.01
CA GLU A 44 8.03 -19.16 4.90
C GLU A 44 6.73 -19.83 4.41
N TRP A 45 5.88 -19.09 3.70
CA TRP A 45 4.61 -19.61 3.16
C TRP A 45 4.63 -19.68 1.63
N ASP A 46 3.71 -20.46 1.04
CA ASP A 46 3.59 -20.57 -0.42
C ASP A 46 3.08 -19.29 -1.06
N ALA A 47 2.17 -18.60 -0.35
CA ALA A 47 1.66 -17.29 -0.70
C ALA A 47 1.68 -16.36 0.51
N SER A 48 1.75 -15.05 0.29
CA SER A 48 1.69 -14.06 1.37
C SER A 48 1.14 -12.73 0.87
N GLU A 49 0.48 -12.02 1.76
CA GLU A 49 0.33 -10.56 1.63
C GLU A 49 1.70 -9.89 1.77
N MET A 50 1.94 -8.86 0.96
CA MET A 50 3.22 -8.15 0.94
C MET A 50 3.03 -6.66 0.68
N SER A 51 3.94 -5.81 1.21
CA SER A 51 4.01 -4.38 0.89
C SER A 51 4.15 -4.16 -0.62
N PHE A 52 3.30 -3.31 -1.20
CA PHE A 52 3.32 -3.08 -2.64
C PHE A 52 4.61 -2.42 -3.10
N GLY A 53 5.16 -1.46 -2.34
CA GLY A 53 6.45 -0.83 -2.64
C GLY A 53 7.60 -1.84 -2.66
N LYS A 54 7.68 -2.74 -1.67
CA LYS A 54 8.69 -3.81 -1.66
C LYS A 54 8.50 -4.79 -2.81
N THR A 55 7.24 -5.13 -3.13
CA THR A 55 6.91 -6.01 -4.25
C THR A 55 7.39 -5.42 -5.58
N VAL A 56 7.07 -4.15 -5.86
CA VAL A 56 7.49 -3.47 -7.10
C VAL A 56 9.02 -3.36 -7.19
N SER A 57 9.70 -3.09 -6.06
CA SER A 57 11.17 -3.11 -5.99
C SER A 57 11.74 -4.49 -6.34
N LEU A 58 11.20 -5.58 -5.78
CA LEU A 58 11.64 -6.94 -6.11
C LEU A 58 11.35 -7.31 -7.57
N MET A 59 10.16 -6.96 -8.09
CA MET A 59 9.79 -7.23 -9.49
C MET A 59 10.66 -6.45 -10.49
N SER A 60 11.34 -5.40 -10.08
CA SER A 60 12.28 -4.66 -10.93
C SER A 60 13.65 -5.35 -11.07
N GLN A 61 13.95 -6.34 -10.24
CA GLN A 61 15.18 -7.13 -10.31
C GLN A 61 15.15 -8.12 -11.48
N PRO A 62 16.33 -8.58 -11.98
CA PRO A 62 16.40 -9.50 -13.12
C PRO A 62 15.69 -10.85 -12.91
N SER A 63 15.70 -11.38 -11.68
CA SER A 63 15.14 -12.70 -11.35
C SER A 63 14.35 -12.62 -10.03
N PRO A 64 13.14 -12.02 -10.05
CA PRO A 64 12.31 -11.96 -8.85
C PRO A 64 11.87 -13.36 -8.43
N ASP A 65 11.98 -13.66 -7.15
CA ASP A 65 11.64 -14.95 -6.53
C ASP A 65 10.16 -15.05 -6.11
N ILE A 66 9.38 -14.04 -6.45
CA ILE A 66 7.94 -13.94 -6.20
C ILE A 66 7.17 -13.69 -7.50
N VAL A 67 5.87 -14.00 -7.48
CA VAL A 67 4.92 -13.73 -8.56
C VAL A 67 3.66 -13.12 -7.96
N PRO A 68 3.42 -11.82 -8.11
CA PRO A 68 2.21 -11.16 -7.64
C PRO A 68 0.96 -11.59 -8.43
N ILE A 69 -0.18 -11.60 -7.74
CA ILE A 69 -1.51 -11.65 -8.37
C ILE A 69 -2.25 -10.34 -8.05
N PRO A 70 -3.14 -9.84 -8.93
CA PRO A 70 -3.75 -8.53 -8.75
C PRO A 70 -4.90 -8.55 -7.72
N VAL A 71 -4.58 -9.00 -6.51
CA VAL A 71 -5.41 -8.98 -5.30
C VAL A 71 -4.82 -7.96 -4.34
N PHE A 72 -5.61 -6.98 -3.94
CA PHE A 72 -5.18 -5.82 -3.17
C PHE A 72 -5.91 -5.75 -1.83
N PRO A 73 -5.44 -6.47 -0.79
CA PRO A 73 -6.14 -6.57 0.48
C PRO A 73 -6.15 -5.27 1.29
N SER A 74 -5.21 -4.35 1.02
CA SER A 74 -5.13 -3.09 1.76
C SER A 74 -5.05 -1.89 0.82
N ARG A 75 -5.93 -0.90 1.05
CA ARG A 75 -5.96 0.39 0.36
C ARG A 75 -6.17 1.51 1.37
N VAL A 76 -5.40 2.58 1.27
CA VAL A 76 -5.56 3.75 2.14
C VAL A 76 -5.08 4.99 1.40
N PHE A 77 -5.91 6.03 1.34
CA PHE A 77 -5.49 7.36 0.89
C PHE A 77 -4.38 7.92 1.78
N ARG A 78 -3.59 8.88 1.27
CA ARG A 78 -2.36 9.29 1.95
C ARG A 78 -2.19 10.80 2.15
N HIS A 79 -3.20 11.60 1.91
CA HIS A 79 -3.19 13.01 2.38
C HIS A 79 -3.13 13.05 3.91
N SER A 80 -3.87 12.17 4.56
CA SER A 80 -3.87 11.99 6.02
C SER A 80 -2.54 11.53 6.62
N ALA A 81 -1.56 11.15 5.79
CA ALA A 81 -0.25 10.64 6.23
C ALA A 81 0.82 11.74 6.40
N VAL A 82 0.50 13.01 6.11
CA VAL A 82 1.42 14.14 6.27
C VAL A 82 1.11 14.88 7.57
N TYR A 83 2.06 14.85 8.50
CA TYR A 83 1.95 15.47 9.82
C TYR A 83 2.94 16.61 9.93
N VAL A 84 2.57 17.68 10.61
CA VAL A 84 3.42 18.88 10.83
C VAL A 84 3.57 19.15 12.33
N ALA A 85 4.72 19.69 12.73
CA ALA A 85 4.93 20.17 14.08
C ALA A 85 4.03 21.39 14.33
N ARG A 86 3.46 21.51 15.52
CA ARG A 86 2.49 22.57 15.87
C ARG A 86 2.99 23.98 15.56
N ASN A 87 4.28 24.22 15.72
CA ASN A 87 4.91 25.53 15.54
C ASN A 87 5.75 25.64 14.24
N SER A 88 5.59 24.69 13.28
CA SER A 88 6.37 24.68 12.04
C SER A 88 6.06 25.84 11.09
N GLY A 89 4.87 26.42 11.20
CA GLY A 89 4.36 27.41 10.25
C GLY A 89 3.95 26.84 8.89
N ILE A 90 4.03 25.53 8.70
CA ILE A 90 3.61 24.82 7.47
C ILE A 90 2.08 24.79 7.43
N ARG A 91 1.50 25.32 6.34
CA ARG A 91 0.05 25.36 6.11
C ARG A 91 -0.37 24.74 4.80
N THR A 92 0.53 24.68 3.82
CA THR A 92 0.29 24.12 2.49
C THR A 92 1.37 23.08 2.17
N PRO A 93 1.11 22.15 1.23
CA PRO A 93 2.12 21.19 0.79
C PRO A 93 3.42 21.83 0.30
N LYS A 94 3.33 22.98 -0.36
CA LYS A 94 4.50 23.70 -0.89
C LYS A 94 5.42 24.23 0.22
N ASP A 95 4.90 24.49 1.41
CA ASP A 95 5.69 24.93 2.55
C ASP A 95 6.64 23.86 3.10
N LEU A 96 6.53 22.61 2.64
CA LEU A 96 7.47 21.53 2.97
C LEU A 96 8.87 21.74 2.34
N GLU A 97 8.97 22.52 1.27
CA GLU A 97 10.26 22.83 0.65
C GLU A 97 11.16 23.65 1.61
N GLY A 98 12.43 23.27 1.68
CA GLY A 98 13.39 23.81 2.63
C GLY A 98 13.29 23.26 4.06
N ARG A 99 12.24 22.46 4.37
CA ARG A 99 11.96 21.93 5.70
C ARG A 99 12.60 20.59 5.97
N LYS A 100 12.75 20.26 7.25
CA LYS A 100 13.20 18.94 7.73
C LYS A 100 12.01 18.01 7.84
N VAL A 101 11.93 17.02 6.95
CA VAL A 101 10.81 16.07 6.88
C VAL A 101 11.28 14.67 7.21
N GLY A 102 10.62 14.06 8.19
CA GLY A 102 10.89 12.71 8.65
C GLY A 102 10.12 11.65 7.85
N ILE A 103 10.77 10.51 7.60
CA ILE A 103 10.17 9.32 6.98
C ILE A 103 10.64 8.05 7.67
N PRO A 104 9.82 6.97 7.78
CA PRO A 104 10.29 5.72 8.37
C PRO A 104 11.21 4.91 7.44
N GLU A 105 10.84 4.80 6.18
CA GLU A 105 11.62 4.20 5.07
C GLU A 105 11.25 4.92 3.78
N TRP A 106 12.21 5.11 2.87
CA TRP A 106 11.94 5.74 1.59
C TRP A 106 11.05 4.86 0.71
N ALA A 107 11.32 3.55 0.66
CA ALA A 107 10.55 2.60 -0.14
C ALA A 107 9.24 2.12 0.52
N GLN A 108 8.82 2.71 1.65
CA GLN A 108 7.52 2.38 2.24
C GLN A 108 6.40 2.81 1.28
N THR A 109 5.45 1.90 0.99
CA THR A 109 4.33 2.14 0.05
C THR A 109 3.58 3.44 0.34
N ALA A 110 3.25 3.68 1.61
CA ALA A 110 2.56 4.90 2.04
C ALA A 110 3.37 6.16 1.73
N GLY A 111 4.70 6.12 1.94
CA GLY A 111 5.62 7.22 1.64
C GLY A 111 5.74 7.47 0.14
N ILE A 112 5.81 6.42 -0.68
CA ILE A 112 5.87 6.54 -2.15
C ILE A 112 4.62 7.26 -2.67
N TYR A 113 3.40 6.84 -2.24
CA TYR A 113 2.17 7.54 -2.62
C TYR A 113 2.10 8.96 -2.08
N ALA A 114 2.44 9.19 -0.81
CA ALA A 114 2.40 10.54 -0.23
C ALA A 114 3.35 11.49 -0.96
N ARG A 115 4.58 11.09 -1.25
CA ARG A 115 5.53 11.91 -2.04
C ARG A 115 5.07 12.08 -3.48
N GLY A 116 4.51 11.02 -4.11
CA GLY A 116 3.94 11.10 -5.45
C GLY A 116 2.82 12.13 -5.55
N LEU A 117 1.86 12.09 -4.62
CA LEU A 117 0.79 13.10 -4.61
C LEU A 117 1.31 14.52 -4.30
N LEU A 118 2.29 14.68 -3.38
CA LEU A 118 2.91 15.98 -3.12
C LEU A 118 3.57 16.56 -4.38
N GLN A 119 4.26 15.72 -5.14
CA GLN A 119 4.93 16.12 -6.37
C GLN A 119 3.94 16.41 -7.51
N HIS A 120 3.02 15.50 -7.80
CA HIS A 120 2.17 15.57 -8.99
C HIS A 120 0.90 16.40 -8.82
N GLU A 121 0.34 16.47 -7.60
CA GLU A 121 -0.87 17.27 -7.34
C GLU A 121 -0.54 18.66 -6.81
N TYR A 122 0.53 18.80 -6.01
CA TYR A 122 0.86 20.05 -5.32
C TYR A 122 2.16 20.70 -5.81
N GLY A 123 2.86 20.10 -6.77
CA GLY A 123 4.06 20.64 -7.38
C GLY A 123 5.24 20.76 -6.42
N VAL A 124 5.29 19.96 -5.35
CA VAL A 124 6.38 19.96 -4.38
C VAL A 124 7.64 19.35 -4.98
N GLU A 125 8.75 20.07 -4.93
CA GLU A 125 10.04 19.58 -5.37
C GLU A 125 10.72 18.76 -4.26
N LEU A 126 10.72 17.43 -4.38
CA LEU A 126 11.28 16.54 -3.35
C LEU A 126 12.76 16.79 -3.07
N ALA A 127 13.52 17.26 -4.06
CA ALA A 127 14.93 17.63 -3.92
C ALA A 127 15.16 18.86 -3.02
N ARG A 128 14.13 19.67 -2.79
CA ARG A 128 14.22 20.86 -1.91
C ARG A 128 13.88 20.54 -0.45
N ILE A 129 13.53 19.31 -0.13
CA ILE A 129 13.21 18.86 1.23
C ILE A 129 14.43 18.22 1.87
N GLN A 130 14.67 18.50 3.15
CA GLN A 130 15.73 17.89 3.95
C GLN A 130 15.18 16.60 4.59
N TRP A 131 15.41 15.45 3.93
CA TRP A 131 14.86 14.18 4.38
C TRP A 131 15.65 13.55 5.53
N HIS A 132 14.92 13.09 6.55
CA HIS A 132 15.46 12.40 7.71
C HIS A 132 14.75 11.05 7.89
N GLN A 133 15.53 9.97 8.07
CA GLN A 133 14.99 8.63 8.25
C GLN A 133 15.19 8.13 9.67
N ALA A 134 14.09 7.72 10.31
CA ALA A 134 14.09 7.07 11.62
C ALA A 134 12.84 6.21 11.82
N GLY A 135 12.82 5.34 12.82
CA GLY A 135 11.58 4.65 13.20
C GLY A 135 10.53 5.62 13.73
N VAL A 136 9.24 5.30 13.56
CA VAL A 136 8.16 6.24 13.95
C VAL A 136 8.16 6.48 15.45
N HIS A 137 8.03 5.42 16.26
CA HIS A 137 7.97 5.51 17.72
C HIS A 137 9.21 4.92 18.40
N GLN A 138 9.91 4.01 17.71
CA GLN A 138 11.12 3.34 18.22
C GLN A 138 12.29 3.60 17.29
N PRO A 139 13.52 3.75 17.83
CA PRO A 139 14.75 3.81 17.03
C PRO A 139 15.02 2.52 16.24
N GLY A 140 16.05 2.53 15.40
CA GLY A 140 16.61 1.34 14.76
C GLY A 140 16.02 0.96 13.40
N ARG A 141 15.05 1.72 12.87
CA ARG A 141 14.49 1.41 11.55
C ARG A 141 15.44 1.84 10.44
N ILE A 142 15.70 0.92 9.50
CA ILE A 142 16.59 1.11 8.36
C ILE A 142 15.83 0.87 7.05
N GLU A 143 16.38 1.38 5.94
CA GLU A 143 15.87 1.08 4.60
C GLU A 143 16.06 -0.41 4.26
N LYS A 144 15.08 -1.00 3.60
CA LYS A 144 15.05 -2.44 3.29
C LYS A 144 15.22 -2.75 1.81
N VAL A 145 15.36 -1.73 0.98
CA VAL A 145 15.61 -1.87 -0.45
C VAL A 145 16.81 -1.04 -0.85
N GLU A 146 17.46 -1.46 -1.92
CA GLU A 146 18.49 -0.64 -2.57
C GLU A 146 17.82 0.51 -3.30
N LEU A 147 18.31 1.74 -3.10
CA LEU A 147 17.76 2.96 -3.66
C LEU A 147 18.73 3.60 -4.63
N THR A 148 18.22 4.07 -5.76
CA THR A 148 18.91 4.99 -6.65
C THR A 148 18.22 6.34 -6.58
N LEU A 149 18.52 7.11 -5.53
CA LEU A 149 17.83 8.38 -5.27
C LEU A 149 17.94 9.34 -6.45
N PRO A 150 16.86 10.09 -6.77
CA PRO A 150 16.90 11.08 -7.83
C PRO A 150 17.85 12.23 -7.49
N GLN A 151 18.32 12.92 -8.53
CA GLN A 151 19.27 14.02 -8.38
C GLN A 151 18.77 15.08 -7.39
N GLY A 152 19.63 15.49 -6.46
CA GLY A 152 19.33 16.47 -5.44
C GLY A 152 18.60 15.94 -4.21
N VAL A 153 18.08 14.71 -4.23
CA VAL A 153 17.49 14.07 -3.05
C VAL A 153 18.57 13.40 -2.22
N SER A 154 18.61 13.72 -0.93
CA SER A 154 19.48 13.05 0.05
C SER A 154 18.71 12.73 1.31
N ILE A 155 19.02 11.61 1.94
CA ILE A 155 18.34 11.11 3.15
C ILE A 155 19.38 10.98 4.27
N LYS A 156 19.14 11.69 5.37
CA LYS A 156 19.95 11.59 6.58
C LYS A 156 19.37 10.52 7.51
N ALA A 157 20.08 9.42 7.69
CA ALA A 157 19.67 8.38 8.64
C ALA A 157 19.89 8.85 10.09
N MET A 158 18.89 8.59 10.94
CA MET A 158 18.88 8.95 12.38
C MET A 158 18.57 7.68 13.21
N PRO A 159 19.46 6.65 13.19
CA PRO A 159 19.13 5.32 13.71
C PRO A 159 18.93 5.27 15.23
N GLN A 160 19.41 6.28 15.96
CA GLN A 160 19.30 6.34 17.44
C GLN A 160 18.07 7.15 17.91
N ARG A 161 17.24 7.65 16.96
CA ARG A 161 16.11 8.53 17.27
C ARG A 161 14.80 7.99 16.71
N SER A 162 13.68 8.54 17.18
CA SER A 162 12.36 8.28 16.61
C SER A 162 11.77 9.55 16.00
N LEU A 163 10.95 9.38 14.96
CA LEU A 163 10.28 10.49 14.28
C LEU A 163 9.32 11.25 15.23
N ALA A 164 8.60 10.51 16.08
CA ALA A 164 7.68 11.10 17.05
C ALA A 164 8.40 11.99 18.05
N GLU A 165 9.54 11.54 18.60
CA GLU A 165 10.36 12.35 19.50
C GLU A 165 10.90 13.60 18.79
N MET A 166 11.45 13.45 17.59
CA MET A 166 12.03 14.54 16.81
C MET A 166 10.98 15.59 16.43
N LEU A 167 9.77 15.14 16.05
CA LEU A 167 8.65 16.04 15.72
C LEU A 167 8.18 16.81 16.97
N ALA A 168 8.04 16.13 18.11
CA ALA A 168 7.61 16.73 19.37
C ALA A 168 8.61 17.78 19.91
N LYS A 169 9.92 17.58 19.69
CA LYS A 169 11.00 18.50 20.09
C LYS A 169 11.21 19.64 19.09
N GLY A 170 10.58 19.61 17.91
CA GLY A 170 10.81 20.57 16.84
C GLY A 170 12.13 20.39 16.07
N ASP A 171 12.77 19.22 16.21
CA ASP A 171 13.95 18.84 15.41
C ASP A 171 13.56 18.49 13.96
N LEU A 172 12.29 18.12 13.74
CA LEU A 172 11.63 17.97 12.44
C LEU A 172 10.45 18.94 12.34
N ASP A 173 10.26 19.51 11.16
CA ASP A 173 9.12 20.38 10.84
C ASP A 173 7.88 19.56 10.46
N ALA A 174 8.09 18.40 9.84
CA ALA A 174 7.02 17.51 9.40
C ALA A 174 7.46 16.02 9.39
N VAL A 175 6.49 15.12 9.32
CA VAL A 175 6.69 13.68 9.16
C VAL A 175 5.68 13.13 8.17
N ILE A 176 6.13 12.29 7.23
CA ILE A 176 5.27 11.49 6.34
C ILE A 176 5.28 10.04 6.84
N SER A 177 4.15 9.57 7.36
CA SER A 177 4.07 8.25 7.99
C SER A 177 2.67 7.65 7.87
N ALA A 178 2.62 6.32 7.69
CA ALA A 178 1.37 5.54 7.77
C ALA A 178 0.85 5.39 9.21
N ARG A 179 1.68 5.66 10.21
CA ARG A 179 1.33 5.65 11.63
C ARG A 179 1.43 7.07 12.17
N ASP A 180 0.55 7.42 13.07
CA ASP A 180 0.52 8.74 13.70
C ASP A 180 1.80 8.97 14.53
N PRO A 181 2.66 9.93 14.17
CA PRO A 181 3.86 10.28 14.96
C PRO A 181 3.59 11.33 16.05
N GLY A 182 2.33 11.75 16.23
CA GLY A 182 1.96 12.97 16.92
C GLY A 182 2.01 14.20 15.98
N GLY A 183 1.66 15.37 16.51
CA GLY A 183 1.56 16.59 15.71
C GLY A 183 0.15 16.82 15.13
N THR A 184 0.06 17.66 14.11
CA THR A 184 -1.20 18.02 13.43
C THR A 184 -1.15 17.51 12.00
N ARG A 185 -2.26 17.07 11.42
CA ARG A 185 -2.29 16.74 10.00
C ARG A 185 -2.20 18.01 9.16
N LEU A 186 -1.37 17.98 8.10
CA LEU A 186 -1.28 19.08 7.14
C LEU A 186 -2.63 19.29 6.42
N PHE A 187 -3.30 18.21 6.07
CA PHE A 187 -4.66 18.21 5.57
C PHE A 187 -5.60 17.91 6.74
N GLU A 188 -6.04 18.93 7.45
CA GLU A 188 -6.82 18.78 8.68
C GLU A 188 -8.13 18.05 8.40
N ASP A 189 -8.92 18.52 7.42
CA ASP A 189 -10.09 17.83 6.87
C ASP A 189 -9.70 17.09 5.59
N TYR A 190 -9.04 15.96 5.73
CA TYR A 190 -8.51 15.19 4.60
C TYR A 190 -9.56 14.41 3.81
N VAL A 191 -10.72 14.10 4.39
CA VAL A 191 -11.74 13.26 3.74
C VAL A 191 -12.28 13.88 2.45
N PRO A 192 -12.76 15.14 2.42
CA PRO A 192 -13.15 15.79 1.17
C PRO A 192 -11.98 15.97 0.19
N VAL A 193 -10.77 16.23 0.69
CA VAL A 193 -9.57 16.36 -0.16
C VAL A 193 -9.28 15.03 -0.89
N GLU A 194 -9.30 13.92 -0.16
CA GLU A 194 -9.08 12.57 -0.72
C GLU A 194 -10.21 12.17 -1.68
N LEU A 195 -11.45 12.57 -1.40
CA LEU A 195 -12.59 12.34 -2.28
C LEU A 195 -12.45 13.08 -3.62
N GLU A 196 -12.09 14.36 -3.60
CA GLU A 196 -11.85 15.15 -4.81
C GLU A 196 -10.63 14.65 -5.60
N TYR A 197 -9.55 14.27 -4.90
CA TYR A 197 -8.40 13.62 -5.52
C TYR A 197 -8.81 12.35 -6.27
N PHE A 198 -9.61 11.48 -5.64
CA PHE A 198 -10.10 10.26 -6.29
C PHE A 198 -11.01 10.56 -7.50
N LYS A 199 -11.93 11.51 -7.38
CA LYS A 199 -12.79 11.91 -8.50
C LYS A 199 -11.99 12.40 -9.71
N LYS A 200 -10.94 13.19 -9.46
CA LYS A 200 -10.03 13.74 -10.47
C LYS A 200 -9.13 12.69 -11.11
N THR A 201 -8.50 11.85 -10.30
CA THR A 201 -7.38 11.00 -10.74
C THR A 201 -7.74 9.53 -10.91
N ARG A 202 -8.81 9.07 -10.27
CA ARG A 202 -9.17 7.66 -10.12
C ARG A 202 -8.09 6.82 -9.43
N ILE A 203 -7.14 7.44 -8.74
CA ILE A 203 -6.12 6.77 -7.95
C ILE A 203 -6.68 6.46 -6.57
N TYR A 204 -6.85 5.16 -6.28
CA TYR A 204 -7.15 4.66 -4.93
C TYR A 204 -5.96 3.84 -4.43
N PRO A 205 -5.09 4.41 -3.58
CA PRO A 205 -3.78 3.87 -3.29
C PRO A 205 -3.79 2.45 -2.75
N ILE A 206 -3.07 1.56 -3.43
CA ILE A 206 -2.87 0.15 -3.05
C ILE A 206 -1.68 0.06 -2.11
N MET A 207 -1.91 -0.43 -0.90
CA MET A 207 -0.85 -0.60 0.10
C MET A 207 -0.17 -1.95 0.00
N HIS A 208 -0.97 -3.00 -0.16
CA HIS A 208 -0.50 -4.38 -0.15
C HIS A 208 -1.06 -5.18 -1.33
N VAL A 209 -0.37 -6.26 -1.65
CA VAL A 209 -0.68 -7.17 -2.75
C VAL A 209 -0.43 -8.61 -2.31
N ILE A 210 -1.18 -9.56 -2.85
CA ILE A 210 -0.90 -10.99 -2.65
C ILE A 210 0.16 -11.45 -3.63
N VAL A 211 1.16 -12.17 -3.12
CA VAL A 211 2.26 -12.74 -3.91
C VAL A 211 2.39 -14.24 -3.67
N LEU A 212 2.79 -14.96 -4.69
CA LEU A 212 3.16 -16.37 -4.65
C LEU A 212 4.68 -16.48 -4.64
N ARG A 213 5.24 -17.49 -3.99
CA ARG A 213 6.64 -17.88 -4.24
C ARG A 213 6.76 -18.38 -5.67
N ARG A 214 7.80 -17.95 -6.37
CA ARG A 214 8.00 -18.34 -7.78
C ARG A 214 8.03 -19.85 -8.01
N PRO A 215 8.75 -20.69 -7.22
CA PRO A 215 8.75 -22.13 -7.43
C PRO A 215 7.36 -22.77 -7.28
N VAL A 216 6.52 -22.24 -6.39
CA VAL A 216 5.14 -22.72 -6.19
C VAL A 216 4.28 -22.37 -7.41
N TYR A 217 4.37 -21.12 -7.88
CA TYR A 217 3.66 -20.69 -9.08
C TYR A 217 4.09 -21.46 -10.35
N GLU A 218 5.41 -21.65 -10.55
CA GLU A 218 5.93 -22.32 -11.74
C GLU A 218 5.54 -23.79 -11.81
N ARG A 219 5.41 -24.44 -10.66
CA ARG A 219 4.90 -25.84 -10.58
C ARG A 219 3.43 -25.93 -10.97
N ASP A 220 2.60 -24.97 -10.52
CA ASP A 220 1.14 -25.04 -10.63
C ASP A 220 0.54 -23.67 -10.98
N ARG A 221 0.75 -23.17 -12.20
CA ARG A 221 0.35 -21.80 -12.62
C ARG A 221 -1.13 -21.49 -12.44
N TRP A 222 -1.99 -22.51 -12.54
CA TRP A 222 -3.44 -22.35 -12.38
C TRP A 222 -3.86 -21.82 -11.00
N ILE A 223 -3.02 -21.98 -9.97
CA ILE A 223 -3.29 -21.47 -8.61
C ILE A 223 -3.46 -19.96 -8.58
N ALA A 224 -2.74 -19.22 -9.43
CA ALA A 224 -2.84 -17.77 -9.49
C ALA A 224 -4.26 -17.28 -9.80
N MET A 225 -4.89 -17.88 -10.82
CA MET A 225 -6.27 -17.57 -11.20
C MET A 225 -7.28 -18.06 -10.15
N ASN A 226 -7.07 -19.25 -9.57
CA ASN A 226 -8.00 -19.79 -8.60
C ASN A 226 -7.95 -19.04 -7.26
N LEU A 227 -6.78 -18.57 -6.84
CA LEU A 227 -6.66 -17.65 -5.72
C LEU A 227 -7.38 -16.32 -6.00
N LEU A 228 -7.14 -15.69 -7.17
CA LEU A 228 -7.83 -14.47 -7.55
C LEU A 228 -9.36 -14.62 -7.48
N LYS A 229 -9.90 -15.71 -8.04
CA LYS A 229 -11.35 -16.02 -7.97
C LYS A 229 -11.84 -16.22 -6.55
N GLY A 230 -11.08 -16.93 -5.72
CA GLY A 230 -11.43 -17.14 -4.31
C GLY A 230 -11.47 -15.83 -3.53
N PHE A 231 -10.50 -14.93 -3.76
CA PHE A 231 -10.49 -13.61 -3.15
C PHE A 231 -11.65 -12.73 -3.65
N GLU A 232 -11.99 -12.77 -4.94
CA GLU A 232 -13.16 -12.06 -5.46
C GLU A 232 -14.47 -12.52 -4.81
N GLU A 233 -14.62 -13.82 -4.62
CA GLU A 233 -15.79 -14.41 -3.95
C GLU A 233 -15.88 -13.97 -2.48
N ALA A 234 -14.79 -14.09 -1.72
CA ALA A 234 -14.74 -13.68 -0.32
C ALA A 234 -15.02 -12.17 -0.18
N LYS A 235 -14.45 -11.33 -1.05
CA LYS A 235 -14.70 -9.88 -1.11
C LYS A 235 -16.18 -9.60 -1.40
N ARG A 236 -16.79 -10.27 -2.36
CA ARG A 236 -18.20 -10.09 -2.72
C ARG A 236 -19.12 -10.30 -1.50
N HIS A 237 -18.88 -11.33 -0.71
CA HIS A 237 -19.62 -11.58 0.52
C HIS A 237 -19.41 -10.47 1.57
N SER A 238 -18.19 -9.95 1.71
CA SER A 238 -17.90 -8.82 2.60
C SER A 238 -18.63 -7.55 2.15
N MET A 239 -18.59 -7.23 0.87
CA MET A 239 -19.27 -6.05 0.33
C MET A 239 -20.78 -6.11 0.50
N GLN A 240 -21.40 -7.31 0.40
CA GLN A 240 -22.80 -7.51 0.71
C GLN A 240 -23.11 -7.17 2.18
N ARG A 241 -22.25 -7.61 3.12
CA ARG A 241 -22.40 -7.27 4.54
C ARG A 241 -22.28 -5.77 4.84
N LEU A 242 -21.45 -5.05 4.09
CA LEU A 242 -21.27 -3.60 4.28
C LEU A 242 -22.49 -2.77 3.90
N VAL A 243 -23.28 -3.22 2.94
CA VAL A 243 -24.50 -2.53 2.49
C VAL A 243 -25.79 -3.09 3.11
N GLU A 244 -25.70 -4.13 3.92
CA GLU A 244 -26.81 -4.74 4.63
C GLU A 244 -27.39 -3.76 5.66
N ILE A 245 -28.70 -3.49 5.58
CA ILE A 245 -29.39 -2.58 6.50
C ILE A 245 -30.19 -3.28 7.58
N GLY A 246 -30.46 -4.56 7.39
CA GLY A 246 -31.26 -5.38 8.32
C GLY A 246 -30.47 -5.92 9.50
N LEU A 247 -29.14 -5.91 9.42
CA LEU A 247 -28.26 -6.52 10.43
C LEU A 247 -26.91 -5.78 10.48
N SER A 248 -26.45 -5.41 11.67
CA SER A 248 -25.14 -4.81 11.89
C SER A 248 -24.05 -5.88 11.96
N HIS A 249 -23.36 -6.14 10.86
CA HIS A 249 -22.21 -7.06 10.81
C HIS A 249 -20.94 -6.47 11.45
N ILE A 250 -20.80 -5.15 11.42
CA ILE A 250 -19.69 -4.40 12.02
C ILE A 250 -20.31 -3.38 12.99
N PRO A 251 -19.83 -3.25 14.24
CA PRO A 251 -20.40 -2.37 15.24
C PRO A 251 -20.06 -0.89 14.99
N MET A 252 -20.50 -0.37 13.85
CA MET A 252 -20.29 1.02 13.42
C MET A 252 -21.61 1.63 12.95
N PRO A 253 -22.05 2.76 13.55
CA PRO A 253 -23.25 3.47 13.09
C PRO A 253 -23.12 3.91 11.64
N TRP A 254 -24.24 3.87 10.91
CA TRP A 254 -24.36 4.34 9.52
C TRP A 254 -23.38 3.68 8.51
N LEU A 255 -22.86 2.48 8.81
CA LEU A 255 -21.93 1.78 7.94
C LEU A 255 -22.49 1.61 6.51
N ALA A 256 -23.74 1.16 6.39
CA ALA A 256 -24.40 0.98 5.10
C ALA A 256 -24.53 2.31 4.34
N GLU A 257 -24.80 3.43 5.04
CA GLU A 257 -24.85 4.75 4.41
C GLU A 257 -23.47 5.23 3.94
N HIS A 258 -22.40 4.98 4.72
CA HIS A 258 -21.04 5.26 4.28
C HIS A 258 -20.66 4.44 3.04
N ALA A 259 -21.01 3.15 3.05
CA ALA A 259 -20.77 2.26 1.91
C ALA A 259 -21.55 2.71 0.68
N ARG A 260 -22.83 3.12 0.83
CA ARG A 260 -23.67 3.65 -0.25
C ARG A 260 -23.06 4.91 -0.87
N ARG A 261 -22.65 5.89 -0.06
CA ARG A 261 -22.02 7.14 -0.53
C ARG A 261 -20.71 6.88 -1.28
N TRP A 262 -19.90 5.96 -0.76
CA TRP A 262 -18.66 5.60 -1.44
C TRP A 262 -18.92 4.87 -2.77
N ARG A 263 -19.91 3.99 -2.81
CA ARG A 263 -20.36 3.30 -4.02
C ARG A 263 -20.84 4.25 -5.12
N GLU A 264 -21.53 5.34 -4.78
CA GLU A 264 -21.93 6.37 -5.74
C GLU A 264 -20.74 7.03 -6.44
N VAL A 265 -19.61 7.13 -5.79
CA VAL A 265 -18.40 7.75 -6.34
C VAL A 265 -17.47 6.74 -7.00
N ALA A 266 -17.28 5.58 -6.38
CA ALA A 266 -16.31 4.57 -6.79
C ALA A 266 -16.88 3.51 -7.73
N GLY A 267 -18.21 3.36 -7.78
CA GLY A 267 -18.91 2.34 -8.56
C GLY A 267 -19.34 1.13 -7.72
N GLU A 268 -20.02 0.18 -8.36
CA GLU A 268 -20.59 -1.00 -7.70
C GLU A 268 -19.50 -1.85 -6.99
N ASP A 269 -18.41 -2.16 -7.67
CA ASP A 269 -17.23 -2.76 -7.07
C ASP A 269 -16.28 -1.64 -6.60
N PHE A 270 -16.51 -1.13 -5.41
CA PHE A 270 -15.71 -0.06 -4.82
C PHE A 270 -14.41 -0.55 -4.12
N TRP A 271 -14.08 -1.83 -4.24
CA TRP A 271 -12.81 -2.43 -3.82
C TRP A 271 -12.27 -3.38 -4.89
N PRO A 272 -12.03 -2.89 -6.11
CA PRO A 272 -11.76 -3.76 -7.26
C PRO A 272 -10.41 -4.47 -7.14
N TYR A 273 -10.40 -5.76 -7.49
CA TYR A 273 -9.20 -6.51 -7.84
C TYR A 273 -8.99 -6.49 -9.36
N GLY A 274 -7.88 -7.08 -9.82
CA GLY A 274 -7.53 -7.07 -11.24
C GLY A 274 -6.77 -5.83 -11.69
N ILE A 275 -6.21 -5.89 -12.89
CA ILE A 275 -5.37 -4.82 -13.47
C ILE A 275 -6.24 -3.68 -13.99
N GLU A 276 -7.18 -3.98 -14.89
CA GLU A 276 -7.91 -2.93 -15.61
C GLU A 276 -8.69 -1.96 -14.73
N PRO A 277 -9.45 -2.40 -13.70
CA PRO A 277 -10.13 -1.48 -12.81
C PRO A 277 -9.18 -0.61 -11.96
N ASN A 278 -7.93 -1.04 -11.84
CA ASN A 278 -6.89 -0.40 -11.04
C ASN A 278 -5.80 0.28 -11.87
N ARG A 279 -5.93 0.30 -13.18
CA ARG A 279 -4.89 0.80 -14.10
C ARG A 279 -4.37 2.20 -13.72
N PRO A 280 -5.20 3.21 -13.46
CA PRO A 280 -4.70 4.53 -13.05
C PRO A 280 -3.84 4.48 -11.78
N THR A 281 -4.27 3.68 -10.79
CA THR A 281 -3.54 3.51 -9.52
C THR A 281 -2.22 2.78 -9.69
N LEU A 282 -2.21 1.72 -10.50
CA LEU A 282 -1.02 0.90 -10.76
C LEU A 282 0.02 1.68 -11.58
N GLU A 283 -0.41 2.37 -12.64
CA GLU A 283 0.46 3.20 -13.48
C GLU A 283 1.08 4.36 -12.69
N ALA A 284 0.27 5.04 -11.87
CA ALA A 284 0.78 6.09 -10.99
C ALA A 284 1.83 5.54 -10.01
N PHE A 285 1.58 4.37 -9.41
CA PHE A 285 2.51 3.80 -8.44
C PHE A 285 3.84 3.38 -9.06
N VAL A 286 3.85 2.70 -10.22
CA VAL A 286 5.10 2.32 -10.88
C VAL A 286 5.87 3.53 -11.37
N GLN A 287 5.18 4.60 -11.78
CA GLN A 287 5.78 5.88 -12.09
C GLN A 287 6.44 6.50 -10.86
N TYR A 288 5.69 6.66 -9.77
CA TYR A 288 6.20 7.24 -8.52
C TYR A 288 7.38 6.46 -7.94
N ALA A 289 7.31 5.12 -7.97
CA ALA A 289 8.41 4.27 -7.50
C ALA A 289 9.70 4.48 -8.32
N HIS A 290 9.57 4.64 -9.63
CA HIS A 290 10.70 4.90 -10.51
C HIS A 290 11.25 6.32 -10.32
N GLU A 291 10.41 7.35 -10.37
CA GLU A 291 10.81 8.75 -10.18
C GLU A 291 11.47 9.00 -8.83
N GLN A 292 11.09 8.23 -7.80
CA GLN A 292 11.66 8.30 -6.46
C GLN A 292 12.87 7.37 -6.25
N GLY A 293 13.33 6.67 -7.29
CA GLY A 293 14.51 5.81 -7.24
C GLY A 293 14.35 4.52 -6.42
N VAL A 294 13.11 4.07 -6.20
CA VAL A 294 12.80 2.79 -5.55
C VAL A 294 12.96 1.63 -6.54
N THR A 295 12.81 1.89 -7.82
CA THR A 295 13.07 0.94 -8.90
C THR A 295 14.08 1.52 -9.90
N PRO A 296 15.06 0.72 -10.39
CA PRO A 296 16.07 1.20 -11.33
C PRO A 296 15.50 1.47 -12.74
N ARG A 297 14.32 0.92 -13.04
CA ARG A 297 13.59 1.10 -14.29
C ARG A 297 12.10 1.23 -14.05
N ARG A 298 11.38 1.95 -14.91
CA ARG A 298 9.93 1.98 -14.89
C ARG A 298 9.39 0.63 -15.40
N LEU A 299 8.62 -0.05 -14.56
CA LEU A 299 7.97 -1.29 -14.91
C LEU A 299 6.70 -1.03 -15.71
N LYS A 300 6.32 -1.97 -16.57
CA LYS A 300 4.96 -2.03 -17.13
C LYS A 300 4.07 -2.73 -16.11
N VAL A 301 2.84 -2.28 -15.99
CA VAL A 301 1.87 -2.85 -15.05
C VAL A 301 1.64 -4.35 -15.31
N GLU A 302 1.60 -4.73 -16.60
CA GLU A 302 1.43 -6.11 -17.03
C GLU A 302 2.56 -7.04 -16.57
N ASP A 303 3.79 -6.51 -16.42
CA ASP A 303 4.94 -7.30 -16.02
C ASP A 303 5.00 -7.56 -14.50
N LEU A 304 4.14 -6.89 -13.73
CA LEU A 304 4.04 -7.10 -12.29
C LEU A 304 3.34 -8.41 -11.93
N PHE A 305 2.36 -8.86 -12.72
CA PHE A 305 1.42 -9.89 -12.29
C PHE A 305 1.53 -11.17 -13.12
N ALA A 306 1.10 -12.28 -12.52
CA ALA A 306 0.99 -13.57 -13.20
C ALA A 306 0.21 -13.41 -14.52
N PRO A 307 0.76 -13.88 -15.66
CA PRO A 307 0.14 -13.70 -16.98
C PRO A 307 -1.32 -14.15 -17.05
N GLU A 308 -1.66 -15.24 -16.37
CA GLU A 308 -3.00 -15.84 -16.34
C GLU A 308 -4.04 -14.90 -15.69
N THR A 309 -3.60 -13.91 -14.90
CA THR A 309 -4.47 -12.97 -14.17
C THR A 309 -4.59 -11.60 -14.85
N ARG A 310 -3.99 -11.43 -16.03
CA ARG A 310 -4.00 -10.14 -16.75
C ARG A 310 -5.36 -9.81 -17.35
N GLU A 311 -6.06 -10.81 -17.82
CA GLU A 311 -7.39 -10.65 -18.40
C GLU A 311 -8.47 -10.87 -17.36
N ARG A 312 -9.56 -10.10 -17.49
CA ARG A 312 -10.73 -10.26 -16.63
C ARG A 312 -11.44 -11.54 -16.99
N PHE A 313 -11.48 -12.52 -16.09
CA PHE A 313 -12.34 -13.69 -16.29
C PHE A 313 -13.81 -13.27 -16.17
N LYS A 314 -14.65 -13.80 -17.07
CA LYS A 314 -16.10 -13.70 -16.95
C LYS A 314 -16.56 -14.81 -16.00
N ILE A 315 -17.26 -14.44 -14.94
CA ILE A 315 -18.01 -15.37 -14.07
C ILE A 315 -19.37 -15.56 -14.68
#